data_1ecf34d6c6339f70326444527ac61fa2
#
_entry.id   1ecf34d6c6339f70326444527ac61fa2
#
_cell.length_a   1.000
_cell.length_b   1.000
_cell.length_c   1.000
_cell.angle_alpha   90.00
_cell.angle_beta   90.00
_cell.angle_gamma   90.00
#
_symmetry.space_group_name_H-M   'P 1'
#
loop_
_entity.id
_entity.type
_entity.pdbx_description
1 polymer ?
#
loop_
_entity_poly.entity_id
_entity_poly.type
_entity_poly.pdbx_seq_one_letter_code
_entity_poly.pdbx_strand_id
1 'polypeptide(L)'
;MRAATVLRSVIYRALAVVLAALVVLSSIAPAQAFADDSSQPVKTVRVGWLVNSEGFQNGTPGERLSGWGYEYLQTLSYYTPGWRYEYVSGTFTELMDMLEAGEIDLMPNISYSEERAQKLLFSSNPEGTERYYIYAKPDRDDLTKGDPQALQGLTIGYNPDVMQTFVGQQWLANEGITCTYREYDGGSMLFDALANDEVDAVIMNDTISSPDASPMFYVGSSDYYFAVPKSRPDLMDDINAAMSAIARVNTRYIDEVKSNYSAQNSGSSSLNGPERSWLKANDNTITLG
;
A
#
# COMPACT_ATOMS: atom_id res chain seq x y z
N MET A 1 5.41 -79.29 32.50
CA MET A 1 4.53 -78.16 32.10
C MET A 1 4.66 -76.88 32.94
N ARG A 2 5.06 -76.92 34.22
CA ARG A 2 5.17 -75.71 35.09
C ARG A 2 6.34 -74.77 34.78
N ALA A 3 7.46 -75.30 34.29
CA ALA A 3 8.64 -74.44 33.99
C ALA A 3 8.44 -73.48 32.76
N ALA A 4 7.69 -73.90 31.72
CA ALA A 4 7.44 -73.09 30.51
C ALA A 4 6.50 -71.92 30.80
N THR A 5 5.58 -72.08 31.78
CA THR A 5 4.64 -70.99 32.16
C THR A 5 5.33 -69.88 32.96
N VAL A 6 6.28 -70.30 33.87
CA VAL A 6 7.06 -69.32 34.65
C VAL A 6 8.01 -68.51 33.73
N LEU A 7 8.67 -69.17 32.79
CA LEU A 7 9.57 -68.48 31.85
C LEU A 7 8.83 -67.46 30.96
N ARG A 8 7.63 -67.81 30.47
CA ARG A 8 6.78 -66.87 29.74
C ARG A 8 6.37 -65.66 30.59
N SER A 9 5.98 -65.83 31.82
CA SER A 9 5.57 -64.74 32.71
C SER A 9 6.73 -63.77 33.00
N VAL A 10 7.97 -64.28 33.12
CA VAL A 10 9.16 -63.47 33.35
C VAL A 10 9.51 -62.66 32.08
N ILE A 11 9.39 -63.28 30.91
CA ILE A 11 9.65 -62.59 29.61
C ILE A 11 8.62 -61.47 29.38
N TYR A 12 7.33 -61.70 29.61
CA TYR A 12 6.30 -60.67 29.48
C TYR A 12 6.46 -59.51 30.45
N ARG A 13 6.89 -59.79 31.70
CA ARG A 13 7.20 -58.73 32.68
C ARG A 13 8.44 -57.93 32.30
N ALA A 14 9.48 -58.56 31.77
CA ALA A 14 10.66 -57.88 31.28
C ALA A 14 10.33 -57.01 30.04
N LEU A 15 9.51 -57.54 29.12
CA LEU A 15 9.07 -56.79 27.93
C LEU A 15 8.19 -55.58 28.31
N ALA A 16 7.30 -55.73 29.29
CA ALA A 16 6.46 -54.65 29.79
C ALA A 16 7.27 -53.52 30.45
N VAL A 17 8.32 -53.85 31.19
CA VAL A 17 9.24 -52.87 31.80
C VAL A 17 10.07 -52.14 30.74
N VAL A 18 10.53 -52.84 29.72
CA VAL A 18 11.28 -52.21 28.60
C VAL A 18 10.36 -51.31 27.78
N LEU A 19 9.10 -51.71 27.51
CA LEU A 19 8.13 -50.84 26.81
C LEU A 19 7.77 -49.60 27.63
N ALA A 20 7.59 -49.76 28.96
CA ALA A 20 7.33 -48.64 29.86
C ALA A 20 8.51 -47.64 29.92
N ALA A 21 9.76 -48.12 29.93
CA ALA A 21 10.95 -47.31 29.88
C ALA A 21 11.10 -46.56 28.56
N LEU A 22 10.75 -47.18 27.42
CA LEU A 22 10.74 -46.54 26.11
C LEU A 22 9.67 -45.43 25.98
N VAL A 23 8.50 -45.61 26.61
CA VAL A 23 7.44 -44.58 26.61
C VAL A 23 7.84 -43.39 27.50
N VAL A 24 8.54 -43.61 28.61
CA VAL A 24 9.04 -42.52 29.46
C VAL A 24 10.20 -41.75 28.81
N LEU A 25 11.08 -42.41 28.04
CA LEU A 25 12.15 -41.73 27.32
C LEU A 25 11.63 -40.91 26.10
N SER A 26 10.49 -41.27 25.51
CA SER A 26 9.90 -40.51 24.41
C SER A 26 9.10 -39.28 24.84
N SER A 27 8.80 -39.16 26.16
CA SER A 27 8.10 -37.97 26.71
C SER A 27 9.04 -36.87 27.22
N ILE A 28 10.37 -37.10 27.16
CA ILE A 28 11.36 -36.03 27.33
C ILE A 28 11.77 -35.53 25.92
N ALA A 29 10.81 -35.03 25.16
CA ALA A 29 11.16 -34.04 24.13
C ALA A 29 11.82 -32.89 24.92
N PRO A 30 13.04 -32.42 24.54
CA PRO A 30 13.51 -31.17 25.08
C PRO A 30 12.41 -30.17 24.78
N ALA A 31 11.82 -29.56 25.80
CA ALA A 31 11.11 -28.33 25.62
C ALA A 31 12.13 -27.43 24.90
N GLN A 32 11.99 -27.29 23.59
CA GLN A 32 12.62 -26.18 22.91
C GLN A 32 12.01 -25.01 23.66
N ALA A 33 12.76 -24.51 24.65
CA ALA A 33 12.55 -23.19 25.13
C ALA A 33 12.50 -22.35 23.84
N PHE A 34 11.33 -21.80 23.52
CA PHE A 34 11.28 -20.64 22.65
C PHE A 34 12.16 -19.66 23.40
N ALA A 35 13.43 -19.63 23.00
CA ALA A 35 14.33 -18.58 23.41
C ALA A 35 13.58 -17.32 23.00
N ASP A 36 13.15 -16.59 24.01
CA ASP A 36 12.70 -15.22 23.83
C ASP A 36 13.90 -14.51 23.18
N ASP A 37 13.84 -14.39 21.83
CA ASP A 37 14.92 -13.79 21.03
C ASP A 37 14.87 -12.26 21.18
N SER A 38 14.57 -11.82 22.41
CA SER A 38 14.63 -10.42 22.85
C SER A 38 16.06 -9.85 22.85
N SER A 39 17.04 -10.63 22.36
CA SER A 39 18.46 -10.22 22.23
C SER A 39 18.82 -9.66 20.85
N GLN A 40 17.92 -9.70 19.87
CA GLN A 40 18.18 -9.04 18.61
C GLN A 40 18.17 -7.50 18.82
N PRO A 41 19.23 -6.81 18.41
CA PRO A 41 19.25 -5.35 18.57
C PRO A 41 18.09 -4.75 17.81
N VAL A 42 17.26 -3.93 18.51
CA VAL A 42 16.16 -3.21 17.89
C VAL A 42 16.72 -2.25 16.85
N LYS A 43 16.36 -2.48 15.58
CA LYS A 43 16.72 -1.60 14.46
C LYS A 43 15.62 -0.54 14.31
N THR A 44 15.91 0.71 14.66
CA THR A 44 14.99 1.81 14.36
C THR A 44 15.03 2.11 12.86
N VAL A 45 13.86 2.15 12.24
CA VAL A 45 13.66 2.47 10.82
C VAL A 45 12.77 3.72 10.75
N ARG A 46 13.35 4.83 10.28
CA ARG A 46 12.63 6.09 10.08
C ARG A 46 11.87 6.01 8.78
N VAL A 47 10.55 6.07 8.86
CA VAL A 47 9.63 5.87 7.73
C VAL A 47 8.96 7.18 7.36
N GLY A 48 8.99 7.55 6.10
CA GLY A 48 8.27 8.71 5.58
C GLY A 48 6.76 8.55 5.76
N TRP A 49 6.12 9.59 6.30
CA TRP A 49 4.68 9.68 6.53
C TRP A 49 4.13 10.87 5.75
N LEU A 50 3.45 10.57 4.66
CA LEU A 50 2.86 11.58 3.78
C LEU A 50 1.71 12.30 4.47
N VAL A 51 1.77 13.63 4.51
CA VAL A 51 0.64 14.46 4.91
C VAL A 51 -0.34 14.57 3.73
N ASN A 52 -1.62 14.86 4.03
CA ASN A 52 -2.68 15.03 3.01
C ASN A 52 -2.81 13.84 2.04
N SER A 53 -2.70 12.62 2.59
CA SER A 53 -2.73 11.35 1.83
C SER A 53 -3.71 10.35 2.45
N GLU A 54 -4.92 10.84 2.76
CA GLU A 54 -5.99 10.06 3.39
C GLU A 54 -6.37 8.84 2.55
N GLY A 55 -6.58 7.72 3.25
CA GLY A 55 -6.77 6.41 2.63
C GLY A 55 -5.48 5.62 2.55
N PHE A 56 -4.36 6.24 2.18
CA PHE A 56 -3.03 5.64 2.19
C PHE A 56 -2.39 5.71 3.58
N GLN A 57 -2.22 6.92 4.12
CA GLN A 57 -1.67 7.18 5.45
C GLN A 57 -2.56 8.20 6.16
N ASN A 58 -3.31 7.75 7.16
CA ASN A 58 -4.25 8.57 7.92
C ASN A 58 -3.74 8.87 9.32
N GLY A 59 -3.95 10.09 9.78
CA GLY A 59 -3.58 10.54 11.12
C GLY A 59 -2.18 11.14 11.18
N THR A 60 -1.82 11.64 12.36
CA THR A 60 -0.53 12.28 12.62
C THR A 60 0.35 11.35 13.47
N PRO A 61 1.65 11.18 13.16
CA PRO A 61 2.57 10.45 14.00
C PRO A 61 2.53 10.90 15.46
N GLY A 62 2.37 9.94 16.37
CA GLY A 62 2.12 10.18 17.79
C GLY A 62 0.66 10.06 18.20
N GLU A 63 -0.26 9.99 17.24
CA GLU A 63 -1.69 9.75 17.43
C GLU A 63 -2.09 8.38 16.85
N ARG A 64 -3.40 8.14 16.68
CA ARG A 64 -3.89 6.91 16.04
C ARG A 64 -3.67 6.97 14.54
N LEU A 65 -2.86 6.04 14.03
CA LEU A 65 -2.57 5.88 12.61
C LEU A 65 -3.44 4.80 11.99
N SER A 66 -3.76 4.96 10.70
CA SER A 66 -4.47 3.99 9.87
C SER A 66 -4.17 4.24 8.39
N GLY A 67 -4.82 3.52 7.49
CA GLY A 67 -4.61 3.61 6.05
C GLY A 67 -4.02 2.33 5.49
N TRP A 68 -4.25 2.05 4.19
CA TRP A 68 -3.78 0.81 3.59
C TRP A 68 -2.24 0.72 3.56
N GLY A 69 -1.54 1.84 3.37
CA GLY A 69 -0.08 1.88 3.45
C GLY A 69 0.44 1.62 4.86
N TYR A 70 -0.25 2.14 5.89
CA TYR A 70 0.07 1.82 7.28
C TYR A 70 -0.12 0.34 7.58
N GLU A 71 -1.23 -0.28 7.17
CA GLU A 71 -1.47 -1.70 7.39
C GLU A 71 -0.43 -2.57 6.69
N TYR A 72 0.00 -2.18 5.48
CA TYR A 72 1.05 -2.91 4.79
C TYR A 72 2.39 -2.83 5.54
N LEU A 73 2.77 -1.65 6.03
CA LEU A 73 3.95 -1.48 6.88
C LEU A 73 3.87 -2.33 8.16
N GLN A 74 2.70 -2.39 8.83
CA GLN A 74 2.51 -3.24 10.00
C GLN A 74 2.69 -4.72 9.65
N THR A 75 2.16 -5.17 8.51
CA THR A 75 2.35 -6.54 8.05
C THR A 75 3.81 -6.82 7.68
N LEU A 76 4.48 -5.87 7.03
CA LEU A 76 5.91 -5.98 6.74
C LEU A 76 6.72 -6.15 8.03
N SER A 77 6.40 -5.38 9.08
CA SER A 77 7.10 -5.45 10.38
C SER A 77 6.97 -6.80 11.07
N TYR A 78 5.88 -7.53 10.83
CA TYR A 78 5.72 -8.90 11.34
C TYR A 78 6.78 -9.86 10.77
N TYR A 79 7.23 -9.62 9.52
CA TYR A 79 8.25 -10.41 8.85
C TYR A 79 9.67 -9.82 8.98
N THR A 80 9.81 -8.68 9.65
CA THR A 80 11.11 -8.05 9.96
C THR A 80 11.26 -7.90 11.48
N PRO A 81 11.38 -9.01 12.22
CA PRO A 81 11.49 -8.96 13.69
C PRO A 81 12.69 -8.13 14.11
N GLY A 82 12.50 -7.30 15.12
CA GLY A 82 13.53 -6.37 15.60
C GLY A 82 13.47 -4.98 14.93
N TRP A 83 12.61 -4.75 13.95
CA TRP A 83 12.36 -3.41 13.43
C TRP A 83 11.40 -2.64 14.34
N ARG A 84 11.70 -1.36 14.53
CA ARG A 84 10.81 -0.39 15.17
C ARG A 84 10.68 0.82 14.24
N TYR A 85 9.46 1.13 13.83
CA TYR A 85 9.21 2.30 12.98
C TYR A 85 9.17 3.57 13.82
N GLU A 86 9.81 4.61 13.29
CA GLU A 86 9.66 6.00 13.68
C GLU A 86 9.15 6.77 12.46
N TYR A 87 7.94 7.29 12.54
CA TYR A 87 7.32 7.98 11.41
C TYR A 87 7.73 9.45 11.39
N VAL A 88 8.13 9.94 10.22
CA VAL A 88 8.55 11.33 9.97
C VAL A 88 7.59 11.92 8.96
N SER A 89 6.81 12.93 9.37
CA SER A 89 5.81 13.58 8.51
C SER A 89 6.44 14.60 7.58
N GLY A 90 5.89 14.69 6.37
CA GLY A 90 6.25 15.70 5.38
C GLY A 90 5.40 15.61 4.11
N THR A 91 5.55 16.58 3.25
CA THR A 91 5.07 16.51 1.87
C THR A 91 5.88 15.46 1.08
N PHE A 92 5.40 15.08 -0.10
CA PHE A 92 6.14 14.11 -0.93
C PHE A 92 7.56 14.60 -1.25
N THR A 93 7.69 15.87 -1.65
CA THR A 93 8.99 16.48 -2.00
C THR A 93 9.94 16.49 -0.81
N GLU A 94 9.49 16.97 0.36
CA GLU A 94 10.30 16.99 1.59
C GLU A 94 10.78 15.59 1.97
N LEU A 95 9.90 14.60 1.95
CA LEU A 95 10.26 13.22 2.30
C LEU A 95 11.20 12.58 1.29
N MET A 96 11.06 12.90 0.00
CA MET A 96 12.00 12.44 -1.03
C MET A 96 13.40 13.03 -0.82
N ASP A 97 13.51 14.33 -0.51
CA ASP A 97 14.77 14.98 -0.19
C ASP A 97 15.42 14.33 1.06
N MET A 98 14.64 14.11 2.11
CA MET A 98 15.09 13.43 3.33
C MET A 98 15.53 11.98 3.07
N LEU A 99 14.83 11.25 2.20
CA LEU A 99 15.18 9.88 1.83
C LEU A 99 16.52 9.85 1.06
N GLU A 100 16.69 10.74 0.09
CA GLU A 100 17.93 10.86 -0.67
C GLU A 100 19.12 11.29 0.20
N ALA A 101 18.89 12.15 1.19
CA ALA A 101 19.88 12.56 2.17
C ALA A 101 20.18 11.48 3.25
N GLY A 102 19.34 10.42 3.35
CA GLY A 102 19.44 9.41 4.40
C GLY A 102 18.95 9.89 5.77
N GLU A 103 18.17 10.95 5.81
CA GLU A 103 17.52 11.46 7.03
C GLU A 103 16.33 10.61 7.42
N ILE A 104 15.66 9.97 6.44
CA ILE A 104 14.74 8.84 6.64
C ILE A 104 15.28 7.59 5.96
N ASP A 105 14.82 6.42 6.39
CA ASP A 105 15.40 5.13 5.99
C ASP A 105 14.53 4.39 4.98
N LEU A 106 13.23 4.67 4.96
CA LEU A 106 12.24 3.95 4.16
C LEU A 106 11.10 4.88 3.74
N MET A 107 10.70 4.78 2.50
CA MET A 107 9.49 5.39 1.99
C MET A 107 8.69 4.39 1.15
N PRO A 108 7.40 4.16 1.45
CA PRO A 108 6.50 3.37 0.62
C PRO A 108 5.92 4.19 -0.52
N ASN A 109 5.31 3.53 -1.50
CA ASN A 109 4.55 4.14 -2.58
C ASN A 109 5.37 5.07 -3.49
N ILE A 110 6.59 4.66 -3.84
CA ILE A 110 7.46 5.42 -4.73
C ILE A 110 7.46 4.81 -6.13
N SER A 111 6.96 5.56 -7.11
CA SER A 111 7.07 5.16 -8.51
C SER A 111 8.52 5.14 -8.95
N TYR A 112 8.91 4.08 -9.66
CA TYR A 112 10.27 3.93 -10.19
C TYR A 112 10.55 4.98 -11.29
N SER A 113 11.73 5.58 -11.25
CA SER A 113 12.35 6.25 -12.39
C SER A 113 13.85 6.00 -12.39
N GLU A 114 14.48 6.08 -13.56
CA GLU A 114 15.93 5.93 -13.67
C GLU A 114 16.68 7.01 -12.87
N GLU A 115 16.14 8.21 -12.80
CA GLU A 115 16.69 9.31 -12.02
C GLU A 115 16.71 8.97 -10.53
N ARG A 116 15.56 8.55 -9.98
CA ARG A 116 15.46 8.11 -8.58
C ARG A 116 16.35 6.91 -8.28
N ALA A 117 16.46 5.96 -9.21
CA ALA A 117 17.31 4.78 -9.08
C ALA A 117 18.82 5.10 -9.04
N GLN A 118 19.22 6.30 -9.44
CA GLN A 118 20.61 6.74 -9.24
C GLN A 118 20.94 6.99 -7.75
N LYS A 119 19.96 7.32 -6.93
CA LYS A 119 20.11 7.69 -5.51
C LYS A 119 19.51 6.67 -4.55
N LEU A 120 18.48 5.93 -4.97
CA LEU A 120 17.70 5.03 -4.16
C LEU A 120 17.82 3.57 -4.62
N LEU A 121 17.53 2.64 -3.70
CA LEU A 121 17.24 1.23 -3.99
C LEU A 121 15.72 1.04 -3.91
N PHE A 122 15.20 0.22 -4.81
CA PHE A 122 13.79 -0.14 -4.89
C PHE A 122 13.58 -1.61 -4.58
N SER A 123 12.42 -1.96 -4.01
CA SER A 123 12.05 -3.36 -3.80
C SER A 123 12.02 -4.12 -5.14
N SER A 124 12.34 -5.42 -5.09
CA SER A 124 12.41 -6.26 -6.31
C SER A 124 11.05 -6.48 -6.95
N ASN A 125 9.98 -6.45 -6.14
CA ASN A 125 8.61 -6.51 -6.61
C ASN A 125 7.92 -5.19 -6.28
N PRO A 126 6.97 -4.74 -7.11
CA PRO A 126 6.16 -3.58 -6.77
C PRO A 126 5.28 -3.88 -5.55
N GLU A 127 4.97 -2.84 -4.79
CA GLU A 127 3.89 -2.86 -3.80
C GLU A 127 2.53 -2.95 -4.49
N GLY A 128 2.41 -2.37 -5.68
CA GLY A 128 1.23 -2.37 -6.49
C GLY A 128 1.38 -1.51 -7.72
N THR A 129 0.28 -1.36 -8.45
CA THR A 129 0.16 -0.47 -9.62
C THR A 129 -0.86 0.61 -9.29
N GLU A 130 -0.56 1.83 -9.65
CA GLU A 130 -1.48 2.96 -9.61
C GLU A 130 -1.82 3.41 -11.03
N ARG A 131 -3.08 3.85 -11.22
CA ARG A 131 -3.55 4.42 -12.48
C ARG A 131 -3.75 5.91 -12.31
N TYR A 132 -3.44 6.64 -13.35
CA TYR A 132 -3.48 8.09 -13.35
C TYR A 132 -4.67 8.58 -14.16
N TYR A 133 -5.37 9.54 -13.61
CA TYR A 133 -6.54 10.12 -14.24
C TYR A 133 -6.54 11.64 -14.12
N ILE A 134 -7.22 12.27 -15.04
CA ILE A 134 -7.76 13.61 -14.84
C ILE A 134 -9.13 13.43 -14.21
N TYR A 135 -9.29 13.94 -12.99
CA TYR A 135 -10.54 13.95 -12.26
C TYR A 135 -11.21 15.29 -12.37
N ALA A 136 -12.52 15.32 -12.41
CA ALA A 136 -13.34 16.52 -12.33
C ALA A 136 -14.58 16.25 -11.46
N LYS A 137 -15.37 17.29 -11.18
CA LYS A 137 -16.65 17.12 -10.47
C LYS A 137 -17.57 16.16 -11.23
N PRO A 138 -18.38 15.34 -10.54
CA PRO A 138 -19.24 14.32 -11.18
C PRO A 138 -20.27 14.88 -12.16
N ASP A 139 -20.64 16.14 -12.03
CA ASP A 139 -21.66 16.84 -12.82
C ASP A 139 -21.11 17.61 -14.03
N ARG A 140 -19.82 17.45 -14.35
CA ARG A 140 -19.19 18.02 -15.54
C ARG A 140 -19.56 17.23 -16.80
N ASP A 141 -20.80 17.42 -17.28
CA ASP A 141 -21.36 16.73 -18.46
C ASP A 141 -20.56 17.00 -19.75
N ASP A 142 -19.86 18.12 -19.84
CA ASP A 142 -18.95 18.48 -20.93
C ASP A 142 -17.75 17.53 -21.01
N LEU A 143 -17.23 17.06 -19.87
CA LEU A 143 -16.07 16.15 -19.79
C LEU A 143 -16.45 14.67 -19.88
N THR A 144 -17.68 14.29 -19.57
CA THR A 144 -18.16 12.90 -19.60
C THR A 144 -18.28 12.30 -20.99
N LYS A 145 -18.25 13.13 -22.05
CA LYS A 145 -18.35 12.68 -23.44
C LYS A 145 -17.05 12.03 -23.97
N GLY A 146 -15.98 12.07 -23.19
CA GLY A 146 -14.71 11.45 -23.54
C GLY A 146 -13.91 12.19 -24.62
N ASP A 147 -14.26 13.44 -24.92
CA ASP A 147 -13.49 14.30 -25.81
C ASP A 147 -12.42 15.05 -25.00
N PRO A 148 -11.12 14.74 -25.17
CA PRO A 148 -10.05 15.41 -24.46
C PRO A 148 -10.01 16.92 -24.72
N GLN A 149 -10.47 17.40 -25.87
CA GLN A 149 -10.47 18.82 -26.21
C GLN A 149 -11.38 19.66 -25.29
N ALA A 150 -12.31 19.04 -24.57
CA ALA A 150 -13.08 19.73 -23.53
C ALA A 150 -12.22 20.23 -22.34
N LEU A 151 -10.99 19.74 -22.20
CA LEU A 151 -10.03 20.22 -21.20
C LEU A 151 -9.29 21.51 -21.62
N GLN A 152 -9.44 21.93 -22.88
CA GLN A 152 -8.73 23.10 -23.40
C GLN A 152 -9.05 24.38 -22.61
N GLY A 153 -8.02 25.02 -22.07
CA GLY A 153 -8.12 26.27 -21.31
C GLY A 153 -8.55 26.14 -19.86
N LEU A 154 -8.83 24.93 -19.38
CA LEU A 154 -9.19 24.68 -17.98
C LEU A 154 -8.02 24.92 -17.03
N THR A 155 -8.34 25.18 -15.76
CA THR A 155 -7.37 25.21 -14.66
C THR A 155 -7.25 23.81 -14.05
N ILE A 156 -6.06 23.23 -14.09
CA ILE A 156 -5.77 21.88 -13.59
C ILE A 156 -4.89 21.95 -12.37
N GLY A 157 -5.38 21.39 -11.26
CA GLY A 157 -4.61 21.20 -10.04
C GLY A 157 -3.67 20.00 -10.15
N TYR A 158 -2.49 20.11 -9.57
CA TYR A 158 -1.49 19.03 -9.54
C TYR A 158 -0.66 19.06 -8.25
N ASN A 159 -0.05 17.91 -7.91
CA ASN A 159 0.97 17.80 -6.88
C ASN A 159 2.35 17.77 -7.56
N PRO A 160 3.34 18.58 -7.13
CA PRO A 160 4.66 18.57 -7.72
C PRO A 160 5.42 17.25 -7.45
N ASP A 161 6.43 16.98 -8.27
CA ASP A 161 7.41 15.90 -8.14
C ASP A 161 6.86 14.47 -8.11
N VAL A 162 5.55 14.28 -8.32
CA VAL A 162 4.91 12.96 -8.38
C VAL A 162 4.72 12.49 -9.84
N MET A 163 4.79 11.17 -10.05
CA MET A 163 4.77 10.57 -11.39
C MET A 163 3.47 10.86 -12.15
N GLN A 164 2.31 10.84 -11.47
CA GLN A 164 1.03 11.13 -12.11
C GLN A 164 0.97 12.52 -12.74
N THR A 165 1.61 13.50 -12.11
CA THR A 165 1.66 14.87 -12.66
C THR A 165 2.46 14.91 -13.96
N PHE A 166 3.65 14.31 -13.96
CA PHE A 166 4.47 14.23 -15.17
C PHE A 166 3.73 13.53 -16.31
N VAL A 167 3.14 12.36 -16.05
CA VAL A 167 2.41 11.57 -17.05
C VAL A 167 1.16 12.32 -17.53
N GLY A 168 0.39 12.94 -16.64
CA GLY A 168 -0.81 13.69 -16.99
C GLY A 168 -0.52 14.92 -17.82
N GLN A 169 0.50 15.69 -17.46
CA GLN A 169 0.94 16.86 -18.24
C GLN A 169 1.46 16.47 -19.63
N GLN A 170 2.22 15.35 -19.70
CA GLN A 170 2.71 14.85 -20.98
C GLN A 170 1.55 14.36 -21.87
N TRP A 171 0.54 13.69 -21.28
CA TRP A 171 -0.65 13.28 -22.02
C TRP A 171 -1.41 14.48 -22.58
N LEU A 172 -1.65 15.53 -21.78
CA LEU A 172 -2.28 16.78 -22.23
C LEU A 172 -1.51 17.43 -23.39
N ALA A 173 -0.18 17.47 -23.28
CA ALA A 173 0.66 18.02 -24.34
C ALA A 173 0.57 17.20 -25.65
N ASN A 174 0.51 15.88 -25.56
CA ASN A 174 0.37 14.97 -26.70
C ASN A 174 -0.98 15.12 -27.39
N GLU A 175 -2.06 15.41 -26.64
CA GLU A 175 -3.39 15.73 -27.16
C GLU A 175 -3.49 17.17 -27.70
N GLY A 176 -2.41 17.96 -27.57
CA GLY A 176 -2.37 19.36 -28.02
C GLY A 176 -3.19 20.31 -27.14
N ILE A 177 -3.44 19.92 -25.89
CA ILE A 177 -4.26 20.67 -24.93
C ILE A 177 -3.38 21.60 -24.12
N THR A 178 -3.79 22.88 -24.03
CA THR A 178 -3.14 23.89 -23.20
C THR A 178 -4.04 24.22 -22.02
N CYS A 179 -3.51 24.09 -20.80
CA CYS A 179 -4.20 24.33 -19.53
C CYS A 179 -3.46 25.37 -18.67
N THR A 180 -4.17 25.96 -17.72
CA THR A 180 -3.53 26.67 -16.60
C THR A 180 -3.28 25.65 -15.49
N TYR A 181 -2.12 25.75 -14.84
CA TYR A 181 -1.76 24.80 -13.78
C TYR A 181 -1.70 25.49 -12.43
N ARG A 182 -2.21 24.79 -11.37
CA ARG A 182 -2.14 25.25 -10.00
C ARG A 182 -1.62 24.13 -9.10
N GLU A 183 -0.63 24.46 -8.28
CA GLU A 183 0.10 23.51 -7.41
C GLU A 183 -0.56 23.36 -6.05
N TYR A 184 -0.57 22.12 -5.52
CA TYR A 184 -1.07 21.75 -4.19
C TYR A 184 -0.21 20.62 -3.59
N ASP A 185 0.05 20.69 -2.27
CA ASP A 185 0.86 19.70 -1.55
C ASP A 185 0.02 18.55 -1.00
N GLY A 186 -0.36 17.61 -1.86
CA GLY A 186 -1.04 16.37 -1.46
C GLY A 186 -2.41 16.17 -2.10
N GLY A 187 -2.85 14.92 -2.09
CA GLY A 187 -4.04 14.50 -2.83
C GLY A 187 -5.35 15.02 -2.25
N SER A 188 -5.49 15.08 -0.91
CA SER A 188 -6.69 15.63 -0.27
C SER A 188 -6.86 17.11 -0.59
N MET A 189 -5.78 17.90 -0.58
CA MET A 189 -5.82 19.32 -0.94
C MET A 189 -6.25 19.54 -2.40
N LEU A 190 -5.86 18.64 -3.32
CA LEU A 190 -6.32 18.68 -4.70
C LEU A 190 -7.82 18.45 -4.81
N PHE A 191 -8.36 17.47 -4.09
CA PHE A 191 -9.79 17.20 -4.09
C PHE A 191 -10.59 18.30 -3.40
N ASP A 192 -10.06 18.91 -2.33
CA ASP A 192 -10.66 20.07 -1.67
C ASP A 192 -10.71 21.27 -2.62
N ALA A 193 -9.62 21.55 -3.35
CA ALA A 193 -9.58 22.61 -4.35
C ALA A 193 -10.59 22.38 -5.48
N LEU A 194 -10.76 21.13 -5.93
CA LEU A 194 -11.78 20.77 -6.91
C LEU A 194 -13.19 20.96 -6.35
N ALA A 195 -13.46 20.52 -5.13
CA ALA A 195 -14.75 20.68 -4.46
C ALA A 195 -15.14 22.16 -4.28
N ASN A 196 -14.16 23.03 -3.99
CA ASN A 196 -14.33 24.46 -3.77
C ASN A 196 -14.29 25.31 -5.05
N ASP A 197 -14.27 24.71 -6.25
CA ASP A 197 -14.19 25.41 -7.54
C ASP A 197 -12.92 26.29 -7.71
N GLU A 198 -11.83 25.95 -6.99
CA GLU A 198 -10.55 26.63 -7.17
C GLU A 198 -9.83 26.17 -8.44
N VAL A 199 -10.12 24.94 -8.90
CA VAL A 199 -9.65 24.32 -10.13
C VAL A 199 -10.80 23.59 -10.83
N ASP A 200 -10.71 23.45 -12.15
CA ASP A 200 -11.72 22.77 -12.96
C ASP A 200 -11.53 21.24 -12.97
N ALA A 201 -10.29 20.80 -12.85
CA ALA A 201 -9.91 19.39 -12.84
C ALA A 201 -8.61 19.21 -12.06
N VAL A 202 -8.28 17.94 -11.71
CA VAL A 202 -7.04 17.60 -11.02
C VAL A 202 -6.40 16.35 -11.62
N ILE A 203 -5.07 16.30 -11.64
CA ILE A 203 -4.31 15.11 -12.02
C ILE A 203 -4.04 14.30 -10.75
N MET A 204 -4.59 13.09 -10.68
CA MET A 204 -4.47 12.22 -9.51
C MET A 204 -4.36 10.74 -9.89
N ASN A 205 -3.88 9.94 -8.95
CA ASN A 205 -3.90 8.49 -9.03
C ASN A 205 -5.18 7.90 -8.36
N ASP A 206 -5.40 6.61 -8.53
CA ASP A 206 -6.55 5.87 -7.99
C ASP A 206 -6.30 5.30 -6.58
N THR A 207 -5.21 5.68 -5.91
CA THR A 207 -4.90 5.18 -4.56
C THR A 207 -5.69 5.88 -3.46
N ILE A 208 -6.18 7.09 -3.74
CA ILE A 208 -7.12 7.84 -2.90
C ILE A 208 -8.34 8.24 -3.72
N SER A 209 -9.45 8.51 -3.04
CA SER A 209 -10.71 8.87 -3.69
C SER A 209 -11.44 9.96 -2.93
N SER A 210 -12.27 10.72 -3.64
CA SER A 210 -13.19 11.70 -3.06
C SER A 210 -14.59 11.50 -3.65
N PRO A 211 -15.66 11.65 -2.86
CA PRO A 211 -17.02 11.60 -3.36
C PRO A 211 -17.33 12.75 -4.33
N ASP A 212 -16.58 13.86 -4.23
CA ASP A 212 -16.77 15.07 -5.04
C ASP A 212 -15.98 15.04 -6.34
N ALA A 213 -15.26 13.93 -6.64
CA ALA A 213 -14.45 13.77 -7.83
C ALA A 213 -14.76 12.47 -8.57
N SER A 214 -14.71 12.55 -9.89
CA SER A 214 -14.86 11.40 -10.78
C SER A 214 -13.71 11.33 -11.77
N PRO A 215 -13.17 10.14 -12.07
CA PRO A 215 -12.20 9.94 -13.12
C PRO A 215 -12.87 10.22 -14.48
N MET A 216 -12.33 11.18 -15.22
CA MET A 216 -12.83 11.56 -16.55
C MET A 216 -11.97 10.96 -17.66
N PHE A 217 -10.65 11.10 -17.55
CA PHE A 217 -9.70 10.62 -18.55
C PHE A 217 -8.61 9.80 -17.89
N TYR A 218 -8.42 8.57 -18.37
CA TYR A 218 -7.24 7.77 -18.02
C TYR A 218 -6.04 8.30 -18.80
N VAL A 219 -4.95 8.64 -18.11
CA VAL A 219 -3.77 9.23 -18.73
C VAL A 219 -2.52 8.34 -18.65
N GLY A 220 -2.54 7.32 -17.82
CA GLY A 220 -1.44 6.35 -17.68
C GLY A 220 -1.43 5.61 -16.36
N SER A 221 -0.38 4.86 -16.14
CA SER A 221 -0.17 4.09 -14.91
C SER A 221 1.32 3.88 -14.64
N SER A 222 1.69 3.60 -13.40
CA SER A 222 3.00 3.05 -13.08
C SER A 222 2.93 2.10 -11.88
N ASP A 223 3.94 1.25 -11.78
CA ASP A 223 4.18 0.48 -10.57
C ASP A 223 4.87 1.36 -9.53
N TYR A 224 4.55 1.14 -8.27
CA TYR A 224 5.19 1.79 -7.13
C TYR A 224 5.79 0.76 -6.17
N TYR A 225 6.81 1.17 -5.44
CA TYR A 225 7.73 0.33 -4.72
C TYR A 225 8.07 0.91 -3.34
N PHE A 226 8.55 0.07 -2.44
CA PHE A 226 9.33 0.55 -1.31
C PHE A 226 10.68 1.05 -1.81
N ALA A 227 11.11 2.19 -1.28
CA ALA A 227 12.40 2.78 -1.58
C ALA A 227 13.20 3.06 -0.31
N VAL A 228 14.52 2.82 -0.38
CA VAL A 228 15.47 3.11 0.69
C VAL A 228 16.69 3.82 0.11
N PRO A 229 17.47 4.59 0.90
CA PRO A 229 18.73 5.14 0.45
C PRO A 229 19.70 4.04 0.00
N LYS A 230 20.57 4.32 -0.97
CA LYS A 230 21.61 3.37 -1.41
C LYS A 230 22.58 2.94 -0.30
N SER A 231 22.66 3.70 0.78
CA SER A 231 23.44 3.37 1.97
C SER A 231 22.79 2.30 2.86
N ARG A 232 21.54 1.90 2.57
CA ARG A 232 20.77 0.95 3.37
C ARG A 232 20.35 -0.32 2.59
N PRO A 233 21.28 -1.02 1.93
CA PRO A 233 20.97 -2.28 1.25
C PRO A 233 20.46 -3.35 2.24
N ASP A 234 20.87 -3.30 3.52
CA ASP A 234 20.39 -4.16 4.59
C ASP A 234 18.87 -4.10 4.77
N LEU A 235 18.28 -2.90 4.69
CA LEU A 235 16.84 -2.75 4.76
C LEU A 235 16.14 -3.28 3.50
N MET A 236 16.72 -3.07 2.35
CA MET A 236 16.14 -3.54 1.08
C MET A 236 16.10 -5.06 1.00
N ASP A 237 17.13 -5.75 1.48
CA ASP A 237 17.15 -7.21 1.55
C ASP A 237 16.05 -7.75 2.49
N ASP A 238 15.91 -7.14 3.69
CA ASP A 238 14.86 -7.49 4.64
C ASP A 238 13.45 -7.23 4.05
N ILE A 239 13.23 -6.10 3.38
CA ILE A 239 11.96 -5.75 2.70
C ILE A 239 11.62 -6.79 1.63
N ASN A 240 12.57 -7.13 0.76
CA ASN A 240 12.35 -8.10 -0.31
C ASN A 240 12.00 -9.49 0.24
N ALA A 241 12.66 -9.91 1.33
CA ALA A 241 12.36 -11.16 2.00
C ALA A 241 10.95 -11.15 2.61
N ALA A 242 10.56 -10.04 3.28
CA ALA A 242 9.25 -9.87 3.88
C ALA A 242 8.13 -9.85 2.83
N MET A 243 8.28 -9.07 1.75
CA MET A 243 7.32 -9.03 0.63
C MET A 243 7.13 -10.41 0.01
N SER A 244 8.23 -11.16 -0.19
CA SER A 244 8.17 -12.54 -0.70
C SER A 244 7.46 -13.50 0.27
N ALA A 245 7.60 -13.31 1.58
CA ALA A 245 6.89 -14.09 2.59
C ALA A 245 5.40 -13.77 2.60
N ILE A 246 5.01 -12.50 2.54
CA ILE A 246 3.61 -12.04 2.45
C ILE A 246 2.95 -12.64 1.19
N ALA A 247 3.60 -12.53 0.03
CA ALA A 247 3.08 -13.03 -1.24
C ALA A 247 2.90 -14.56 -1.25
N ARG A 248 3.73 -15.31 -0.52
CA ARG A 248 3.54 -16.78 -0.37
C ARG A 248 2.31 -17.15 0.43
N VAL A 249 1.91 -16.32 1.40
CA VAL A 249 0.72 -16.55 2.23
C VAL A 249 -0.53 -16.07 1.51
N ASN A 250 -0.47 -14.90 0.90
CA ASN A 250 -1.59 -14.29 0.18
C ASN A 250 -1.06 -13.43 -0.99
N THR A 251 -1.19 -13.95 -2.21
CA THR A 251 -0.75 -13.23 -3.43
C THR A 251 -1.59 -11.99 -3.75
N ARG A 252 -2.78 -11.85 -3.13
CA ARG A 252 -3.70 -10.73 -3.32
C ARG A 252 -3.77 -9.80 -2.12
N TYR A 253 -2.85 -9.95 -1.18
CA TYR A 253 -2.88 -9.24 0.10
C TYR A 253 -3.08 -7.73 -0.06
N ILE A 254 -2.26 -7.10 -0.91
CA ILE A 254 -2.31 -5.64 -1.09
C ILE A 254 -3.63 -5.17 -1.73
N ASP A 255 -4.15 -5.93 -2.69
CA ASP A 255 -5.43 -5.61 -3.34
C ASP A 255 -6.58 -5.71 -2.33
N GLU A 256 -6.55 -6.70 -1.45
CA GLU A 256 -7.56 -6.88 -0.40
C GLU A 256 -7.49 -5.75 0.63
N VAL A 257 -6.29 -5.38 1.08
CA VAL A 257 -6.11 -4.25 2.00
C VAL A 257 -6.59 -2.95 1.36
N LYS A 258 -6.17 -2.64 0.13
CA LYS A 258 -6.63 -1.44 -0.60
C LYS A 258 -8.15 -1.41 -0.76
N SER A 259 -8.76 -2.54 -1.10
CA SER A 259 -10.21 -2.62 -1.30
C SER A 259 -11.00 -2.33 -0.03
N ASN A 260 -10.50 -2.73 1.14
CA ASN A 260 -11.13 -2.44 2.42
C ASN A 260 -11.20 -0.92 2.70
N TYR A 261 -10.14 -0.19 2.33
CA TYR A 261 -10.11 1.27 2.49
C TYR A 261 -10.94 1.99 1.42
N SER A 262 -10.93 1.51 0.18
CA SER A 262 -11.76 2.05 -0.89
C SER A 262 -13.26 1.90 -0.58
N ALA A 263 -13.68 0.77 -0.02
CA ALA A 263 -15.06 0.53 0.39
C ALA A 263 -15.50 1.42 1.56
N GLN A 264 -14.60 1.74 2.49
CA GLN A 264 -14.90 2.63 3.62
C GLN A 264 -15.03 4.10 3.17
N ASN A 265 -14.28 4.52 2.17
CA ASN A 265 -14.31 5.88 1.62
C ASN A 265 -15.41 6.06 0.55
N SER A 266 -15.87 4.98 -0.06
CA SER A 266 -16.94 5.01 -1.09
C SER A 266 -18.33 4.97 -0.47
N GLY A 267 -18.68 6.01 0.29
CA GLY A 267 -20.10 6.35 0.51
C GLY A 267 -20.79 6.82 -0.77
N SER A 268 -20.05 6.91 -1.89
CA SER A 268 -20.57 7.17 -3.24
C SER A 268 -20.03 6.11 -4.18
N SER A 269 -20.92 5.50 -4.93
CA SER A 269 -20.72 4.50 -5.96
C SER A 269 -19.49 4.76 -6.84
N SER A 270 -18.74 3.70 -7.12
CA SER A 270 -17.73 3.60 -8.17
C SER A 270 -18.28 3.80 -9.61
N LEU A 271 -19.42 4.46 -9.74
CA LEU A 271 -20.07 4.72 -11.01
C LEU A 271 -19.32 5.80 -11.78
N ASN A 272 -19.02 5.51 -13.04
CA ASN A 272 -18.48 6.51 -13.96
C ASN A 272 -19.54 7.58 -14.32
N GLY A 273 -19.12 8.66 -14.99
CA GLY A 273 -20.01 9.75 -15.36
C GLY A 273 -21.27 9.30 -16.12
N PRO A 274 -21.17 8.47 -17.18
CA PRO A 274 -22.33 7.90 -17.88
C PRO A 274 -23.26 7.10 -17.00
N GLU A 275 -22.76 6.28 -16.10
CA GLU A 275 -23.57 5.46 -15.17
C GLU A 275 -24.31 6.32 -14.17
N ARG A 276 -23.69 7.37 -13.65
CA ARG A 276 -24.34 8.35 -12.79
C ARG A 276 -25.42 9.14 -13.51
N SER A 277 -25.14 9.59 -14.72
CA SER A 277 -26.12 10.31 -15.54
C SER A 277 -27.31 9.43 -15.83
N TRP A 278 -27.10 8.14 -16.09
CA TRP A 278 -28.18 7.17 -16.27
C TRP A 278 -29.00 6.98 -14.99
N LEU A 279 -28.35 6.81 -13.82
CA LEU A 279 -29.02 6.70 -12.53
C LEU A 279 -29.85 7.93 -12.21
N LYS A 280 -29.30 9.13 -12.40
CA LYS A 280 -30.01 10.39 -12.19
C LYS A 280 -31.23 10.52 -13.09
N ALA A 281 -31.13 10.06 -14.35
CA ALA A 281 -32.24 10.03 -15.29
C ALA A 281 -33.32 8.98 -14.95
N ASN A 282 -32.99 8.01 -14.07
CA ASN A 282 -33.89 6.95 -13.62
C ASN A 282 -34.17 7.02 -12.10
N ASP A 283 -34.28 8.23 -11.55
CA ASP A 283 -34.63 8.52 -10.15
C ASP A 283 -33.74 7.78 -9.13
N ASN A 284 -32.45 7.57 -9.47
CA ASN A 284 -31.48 6.81 -8.68
C ASN A 284 -31.93 5.38 -8.34
N THR A 285 -32.76 4.77 -9.19
CA THR A 285 -33.37 3.46 -8.96
C THR A 285 -32.82 2.43 -9.97
N ILE A 286 -32.34 1.29 -9.48
CA ILE A 286 -32.02 0.11 -10.27
C ILE A 286 -33.03 -0.98 -9.89
N THR A 287 -33.80 -1.49 -10.85
CA THR A 287 -34.67 -2.64 -10.65
C THR A 287 -33.90 -3.90 -11.08
N LEU A 288 -33.66 -4.78 -10.11
CA LEU A 288 -33.09 -6.11 -10.39
C LEU A 288 -34.24 -7.06 -10.72
N GLY A 289 -34.21 -7.63 -11.94
CA GLY A 289 -35.18 -8.62 -12.40
C GLY A 289 -34.83 -10.04 -11.95
#